data_80ef0c5b7a4bb9fdc30a6116671928ba
#
_entry.id   80ef0c5b7a4bb9fdc30a6116671928ba
#
_cell.length_a   1.000
_cell.length_b   1.000
_cell.length_c   1.000
_cell.angle_alpha   90.00
_cell.angle_beta   90.00
_cell.angle_gamma   90.00
#
_symmetry.space_group_name_H-M   'P 1'
#
loop_
_entity.id
_entity.type
_entity.pdbx_description
1 polymer ?
#
loop_
_entity_poly.entity_id
_entity_poly.type
_entity_poly.pdbx_seq_one_letter_code
_entity_poly.pdbx_strand_id
1 'polypeptide(L)'
;MEELERRLERFRFHQRLLAESLGDIHAFTKLVILKDLSEEEVRGFFQLCDELNKEMQEQKAEGFVYFHPLLKKWRENLNRKLDPEGTIHACLLQGIYPELMVELARIYHD
;
A
#
# COMPACT_ATOMS: atom_id res chain seq x y z
N MET A 1 -1.80 13.95 32.86
CA MET A 1 -2.33 12.74 32.18
C MET A 1 -3.59 13.02 31.42
N GLU A 2 -4.63 13.53 32.08
CA GLU A 2 -5.89 13.88 31.40
C GLU A 2 -5.72 14.89 30.27
N GLU A 3 -4.89 15.90 30.47
CA GLU A 3 -4.62 16.91 29.44
C GLU A 3 -3.96 16.29 28.22
N LEU A 4 -3.00 15.41 28.41
CA LEU A 4 -2.31 14.72 27.33
C LEU A 4 -3.26 13.79 26.58
N GLU A 5 -4.11 13.07 27.30
CA GLU A 5 -5.12 12.19 26.71
C GLU A 5 -6.10 12.97 25.85
N ARG A 6 -6.56 14.15 26.33
CA ARG A 6 -7.45 15.01 25.57
C ARG A 6 -6.80 15.51 24.28
N ARG A 7 -5.51 15.86 24.32
CA ARG A 7 -4.76 16.27 23.14
C ARG A 7 -4.65 15.14 22.13
N LEU A 8 -4.37 13.91 22.61
CA LEU A 8 -4.32 12.74 21.75
C LEU A 8 -5.66 12.47 21.09
N GLU A 9 -6.75 12.59 21.83
CA GLU A 9 -8.09 12.40 21.27
C GLU A 9 -8.38 13.42 20.17
N ARG A 10 -8.00 14.70 20.39
CA ARG A 10 -8.18 15.74 19.38
C ARG A 10 -7.32 15.47 18.15
N PHE A 11 -6.06 15.03 18.31
CA PHE A 11 -5.20 14.69 17.19
C PHE A 11 -5.79 13.54 16.39
N ARG A 12 -6.29 12.51 17.06
CA ARG A 12 -6.92 11.36 16.38
C ARG A 12 -8.15 11.81 15.59
N PHE A 13 -8.95 12.69 16.16
CA PHE A 13 -10.11 13.25 15.47
C PHE A 13 -9.68 14.03 14.24
N HIS A 14 -8.70 14.92 14.38
CA HIS A 14 -8.18 15.71 13.27
C HIS A 14 -7.57 14.83 12.17
N GLN A 15 -6.82 13.81 12.56
CA GLN A 15 -6.25 12.86 11.59
C GLN A 15 -7.35 12.19 10.77
N ARG A 16 -8.41 11.78 11.44
CA ARG A 16 -9.54 11.13 10.76
C ARG A 16 -10.22 12.11 9.79
N LEU A 17 -10.44 13.35 10.19
CA LEU A 17 -11.02 14.36 9.32
C LEU A 17 -10.15 14.62 8.10
N LEU A 18 -8.83 14.72 8.30
CA LEU A 18 -7.88 14.93 7.20
C LEU A 18 -7.89 13.74 6.25
N ALA A 19 -7.86 12.52 6.80
CA ALA A 19 -7.87 11.30 5.98
C ALA A 19 -9.16 11.21 5.15
N GLU A 20 -10.30 11.52 5.76
CA GLU A 20 -11.59 11.48 5.06
C GLU A 20 -11.72 12.56 3.99
N SER A 21 -10.93 13.63 4.10
CA SER A 21 -10.91 14.72 3.11
C SER A 21 -10.10 14.36 1.86
N LEU A 22 -9.28 13.31 1.93
CA LEU A 22 -8.41 12.94 0.81
C LEU A 22 -9.22 12.22 -0.27
N GLY A 23 -9.05 12.67 -1.51
CA GLY A 23 -9.65 12.03 -2.67
C GLY A 23 -8.89 10.79 -3.12
N ASP A 24 -9.39 10.12 -4.15
CA ASP A 24 -8.84 8.86 -4.66
C ASP A 24 -7.38 8.95 -5.09
N ILE A 25 -6.93 10.11 -5.57
CA ILE A 25 -5.53 10.30 -5.95
C ILE A 25 -4.58 10.23 -4.75
N HIS A 26 -5.12 10.21 -3.53
CA HIS A 26 -4.36 10.07 -2.29
C HIS A 26 -4.79 8.82 -1.51
N ALA A 27 -5.34 7.83 -2.21
CA ALA A 27 -5.91 6.64 -1.58
C ALA A 27 -4.92 5.86 -0.72
N PHE A 28 -3.67 5.72 -1.15
CA PHE A 28 -2.65 5.05 -0.34
C PHE A 28 -2.27 5.90 0.88
N THR A 29 -2.10 7.20 0.71
CA THR A 29 -1.81 8.12 1.82
C THR A 29 -2.91 8.02 2.88
N LYS A 30 -4.16 7.93 2.44
CA LYS A 30 -5.30 7.73 3.34
C LYS A 30 -5.16 6.44 4.14
N LEU A 31 -4.74 5.34 3.50
CA LEU A 31 -4.49 4.09 4.20
C LEU A 31 -3.39 4.23 5.25
N VAL A 32 -2.30 4.95 4.93
CA VAL A 32 -1.20 5.19 5.87
C VAL A 32 -1.73 5.82 7.16
N ILE A 33 -2.61 6.81 7.02
CA ILE A 33 -3.17 7.52 8.16
C ILE A 33 -4.16 6.63 8.92
N LEU A 34 -5.12 6.02 8.22
CA LEU A 34 -6.18 5.23 8.85
C LEU A 34 -5.69 3.94 9.47
N LYS A 35 -4.64 3.33 8.92
CA LYS A 35 -4.05 2.09 9.42
C LYS A 35 -2.87 2.33 10.35
N ASP A 36 -2.58 3.58 10.65
CA ASP A 36 -1.53 3.97 11.60
C ASP A 36 -0.16 3.40 11.23
N LEU A 37 0.23 3.59 9.98
CA LEU A 37 1.55 3.18 9.52
C LEU A 37 2.59 4.21 9.95
N SER A 38 3.70 3.74 10.50
CA SER A 38 4.85 4.59 10.81
C SER A 38 5.63 4.92 9.54
N GLU A 39 6.51 5.91 9.63
CA GLU A 39 7.41 6.24 8.53
C GLU A 39 8.26 5.04 8.12
N GLU A 40 8.75 4.28 9.09
CA GLU A 40 9.55 3.08 8.84
C GLU A 40 8.72 2.02 8.13
N GLU A 41 7.47 1.83 8.52
CA GLU A 41 6.58 0.88 7.87
C GLU A 41 6.29 1.28 6.43
N VAL A 42 6.14 2.58 6.17
CA VAL A 42 5.94 3.08 4.80
C VAL A 42 7.19 2.85 3.95
N ARG A 43 8.38 3.08 4.51
CA ARG A 43 9.63 2.77 3.79
C ARG A 43 9.73 1.30 3.43
N GLY A 44 9.37 0.42 4.38
CA GLY A 44 9.35 -1.02 4.14
C GLY A 44 8.37 -1.40 3.03
N PHE A 45 7.24 -0.73 2.98
CA PHE A 45 6.26 -0.93 1.91
C PHE A 45 6.86 -0.58 0.54
N PHE A 46 7.48 0.60 0.42
CA PHE A 46 8.07 1.01 -0.85
C PHE A 46 9.25 0.13 -1.24
N GLN A 47 10.00 -0.37 -0.27
CA GLN A 47 11.08 -1.32 -0.52
C GLN A 47 10.53 -2.63 -1.11
N LEU A 48 9.44 -3.13 -0.57
CA LEU A 48 8.76 -4.31 -1.10
C LEU A 48 8.30 -4.07 -2.54
N CYS A 49 7.65 -2.95 -2.81
CA CYS A 49 7.22 -2.59 -4.16
C CYS A 49 8.39 -2.54 -5.13
N ASP A 50 9.50 -1.93 -4.71
CA ASP A 50 10.69 -1.80 -5.54
C ASP A 50 11.28 -3.18 -5.89
N GLU A 51 11.38 -4.05 -4.92
CA GLU A 51 11.89 -5.41 -5.11
C GLU A 51 11.02 -6.23 -6.07
N LEU A 52 9.71 -6.19 -5.86
CA LEU A 52 8.77 -6.92 -6.72
C LEU A 52 8.73 -6.35 -8.13
N ASN A 53 8.80 -5.02 -8.24
CA ASN A 53 8.82 -4.36 -9.54
C ASN A 53 10.06 -4.74 -10.33
N LYS A 54 11.23 -4.78 -9.69
CA LYS A 54 12.48 -5.20 -10.34
C LYS A 54 12.38 -6.64 -10.83
N GLU A 55 11.86 -7.53 -9.99
CA GLU A 55 11.67 -8.94 -10.36
C GLU A 55 10.72 -9.08 -11.54
N MET A 56 9.61 -8.32 -11.54
CA MET A 56 8.67 -8.31 -12.66
C MET A 56 9.34 -7.85 -13.94
N GLN A 57 10.12 -6.76 -13.89
CA GLN A 57 10.80 -6.22 -15.08
C GLN A 57 11.84 -7.20 -15.62
N GLU A 58 12.57 -7.89 -14.75
CA GLU A 58 13.53 -8.92 -15.14
C GLU A 58 12.84 -10.08 -15.85
N GLN A 59 11.71 -10.54 -15.31
CA GLN A 59 10.93 -11.62 -15.93
C GLN A 59 10.40 -11.20 -17.30
N LYS A 60 9.91 -9.97 -17.42
CA LYS A 60 9.45 -9.43 -18.71
C LYS A 60 10.57 -9.36 -19.73
N ALA A 61 11.75 -8.93 -19.30
CA ALA A 61 12.93 -8.88 -20.18
C ALA A 61 13.35 -10.25 -20.69
N GLU A 62 13.12 -11.30 -19.90
CA GLU A 62 13.40 -12.70 -20.28
C GLU A 62 12.27 -13.36 -21.05
N GLY A 63 11.14 -12.63 -21.23
CA GLY A 63 9.98 -13.16 -21.94
C GLY A 63 8.97 -13.91 -21.09
N PHE A 64 9.13 -13.91 -19.78
CA PHE A 64 8.18 -14.54 -18.87
C PHE A 64 6.98 -13.65 -18.59
N VAL A 65 5.82 -14.28 -18.51
CA VAL A 65 4.55 -13.58 -18.24
C VAL A 65 3.78 -14.22 -17.07
N TYR A 66 4.45 -15.04 -16.27
CA TYR A 66 3.82 -15.73 -15.14
C TYR A 66 4.21 -15.04 -13.83
N PHE A 67 3.30 -14.22 -13.31
CA PHE A 67 3.58 -13.38 -12.15
C PHE A 67 2.91 -13.85 -10.84
N HIS A 68 2.32 -15.05 -10.82
CA HIS A 68 1.70 -15.59 -9.62
C HIS A 68 2.64 -15.64 -8.40
N PRO A 69 3.94 -15.97 -8.56
CA PRO A 69 4.87 -15.92 -7.44
C PRO A 69 5.04 -14.51 -6.84
N LEU A 70 4.87 -13.46 -7.66
CA LEU A 70 4.93 -12.07 -7.17
C LEU A 70 3.77 -11.77 -6.22
N LEU A 71 2.56 -12.24 -6.56
CA LEU A 71 1.41 -12.06 -5.70
C LEU A 71 1.58 -12.79 -4.36
N LYS A 72 2.17 -13.99 -4.40
CA LYS A 72 2.49 -14.75 -3.20
C LYS A 72 3.43 -13.94 -2.28
N LYS A 73 4.50 -13.38 -2.87
CA LYS A 73 5.46 -12.55 -2.12
C LYS A 73 4.80 -11.30 -1.57
N TRP A 74 3.91 -10.68 -2.35
CA TRP A 74 3.13 -9.53 -1.91
C TRP A 74 2.34 -9.87 -0.65
N ARG A 75 1.58 -10.95 -0.68
CA ARG A 75 0.76 -11.40 0.45
C ARG A 75 1.60 -11.74 1.67
N GLU A 76 2.73 -12.41 1.48
CA GLU A 76 3.58 -12.86 2.58
C GLU A 76 4.36 -11.73 3.25
N ASN A 77 4.73 -10.70 2.48
CA ASN A 77 5.62 -9.64 2.96
C ASN A 77 4.94 -8.30 3.22
N LEU A 78 3.69 -8.16 2.80
CA LEU A 78 2.94 -6.94 3.06
C LEU A 78 2.71 -6.77 4.56
N ASN A 79 2.81 -5.53 5.05
CA ASN A 79 2.55 -5.21 6.45
C ASN A 79 1.14 -5.72 6.83
N ARG A 80 1.03 -6.33 8.01
CA ARG A 80 -0.23 -6.91 8.50
C ARG A 80 -1.35 -5.89 8.70
N LYS A 81 -1.00 -4.63 8.86
CA LYS A 81 -1.98 -3.54 8.98
C LYS A 81 -2.70 -3.27 7.65
N LEU A 82 -2.16 -3.77 6.54
CA LEU A 82 -2.68 -3.53 5.20
C LEU A 82 -3.36 -4.77 4.63
N ASP A 83 -4.51 -4.55 3.99
CA ASP A 83 -5.18 -5.60 3.23
C ASP A 83 -4.52 -5.75 1.86
N PRO A 84 -4.10 -6.96 1.44
CA PRO A 84 -3.38 -7.13 0.17
C PRO A 84 -4.12 -6.63 -1.06
N GLU A 85 -5.40 -6.96 -1.21
CA GLU A 85 -6.19 -6.52 -2.36
C GLU A 85 -6.55 -5.04 -2.30
N GLY A 86 -6.99 -4.58 -1.13
CA GLY A 86 -7.33 -3.17 -0.92
C GLY A 86 -6.14 -2.24 -1.13
N THR A 87 -4.94 -2.68 -0.76
CA THR A 87 -3.73 -1.90 -0.95
C THR A 87 -3.37 -1.78 -2.43
N ILE A 88 -3.53 -2.86 -3.20
CA ILE A 88 -3.34 -2.82 -4.66
C ILE A 88 -4.28 -1.78 -5.27
N HIS A 89 -5.55 -1.80 -4.89
CA HIS A 89 -6.54 -0.86 -5.38
C HIS A 89 -6.16 0.59 -5.07
N ALA A 90 -5.76 0.85 -3.82
CA ALA A 90 -5.34 2.19 -3.40
C ALA A 90 -4.11 2.68 -4.17
N CYS A 91 -3.15 1.78 -4.40
CA CYS A 91 -1.95 2.12 -5.18
C CYS A 91 -2.29 2.43 -6.64
N LEU A 92 -3.24 1.70 -7.23
CA LEU A 92 -3.70 1.99 -8.58
C LEU A 92 -4.32 3.38 -8.67
N LEU A 93 -5.16 3.73 -7.70
CA LEU A 93 -5.81 5.03 -7.65
C LEU A 93 -4.79 6.18 -7.50
N GLN A 94 -3.76 5.97 -6.71
CA GLN A 94 -2.73 6.99 -6.45
C GLN A 94 -1.60 7.00 -7.48
N GLY A 95 -1.51 5.97 -8.33
CA GLY A 95 -0.45 5.86 -9.33
C GLY A 95 0.89 5.41 -8.77
N ILE A 96 0.87 4.56 -7.74
CA ILE A 96 2.07 4.01 -7.12
C ILE A 96 2.40 2.68 -7.78
N TYR A 97 3.59 2.56 -8.37
CA TYR A 97 4.05 1.35 -9.09
C TYR A 97 2.92 0.78 -9.98
N PRO A 98 2.36 1.59 -10.88
CA PRO A 98 1.13 1.21 -11.59
C PRO A 98 1.26 -0.07 -12.41
N GLU A 99 2.40 -0.29 -13.06
CA GLU A 99 2.60 -1.50 -13.85
C GLU A 99 2.56 -2.76 -12.99
N LEU A 100 3.26 -2.73 -11.84
CA LEU A 100 3.23 -3.83 -10.88
C LEU A 100 1.82 -4.07 -10.35
N MET A 101 1.14 -3.01 -9.96
CA MET A 101 -0.20 -3.13 -9.38
C MET A 101 -1.23 -3.67 -10.38
N VAL A 102 -1.12 -3.29 -11.66
CA VAL A 102 -1.96 -3.84 -12.72
C VAL A 102 -1.77 -5.36 -12.83
N GLU A 103 -0.53 -5.82 -12.81
CA GLU A 103 -0.27 -7.27 -12.91
C GLU A 103 -0.75 -8.02 -11.67
N LEU A 104 -0.54 -7.48 -10.47
CA LEU A 104 -1.03 -8.10 -9.24
C LEU A 104 -2.56 -8.14 -9.21
N ALA A 105 -3.22 -7.06 -9.61
CA ALA A 105 -4.68 -7.00 -9.68
C ALA A 105 -5.25 -8.02 -10.67
N ARG A 106 -4.57 -8.20 -11.80
CA ARG A 106 -4.98 -9.15 -12.83
C ARG A 106 -4.98 -10.58 -12.28
N ILE A 107 -3.96 -10.94 -11.49
CA ILE A 107 -3.85 -12.26 -10.88
C ILE A 107 -4.97 -12.48 -9.85
N TYR A 108 -5.32 -11.45 -9.08
CA TYR A 108 -6.39 -11.55 -8.09
C TYR A 108 -7.74 -11.89 -8.72
N HIS A 109 -7.97 -11.48 -9.96
CA HIS A 109 -9.24 -11.64 -10.64
C HIS A 109 -9.26 -12.83 -11.62
N ASP A 110 -8.17 -13.55 -11.67
CA ASP A 110 -8.12 -14.81 -12.41
C ASP A 110 -8.63 -15.95 -11.52
#